data_0bf07003dc8ad539014546a2b8a67b91
#
_entry.id   0bf07003dc8ad539014546a2b8a67b91
#
_cell.length_a   1.000
_cell.length_b   1.000
_cell.length_c   1.000
_cell.angle_alpha   90.00
_cell.angle_beta   90.00
_cell.angle_gamma   90.00
#
_symmetry.space_group_name_H-M   'P 1'
#
loop_
_entity.id
_entity.type
_entity.pdbx_description
1 polymer ?
#
loop_
_entity_poly.entity_id
_entity_poly.type
_entity_poly.pdbx_seq_one_letter_code
_entity_poly.pdbx_strand_id
1 'polypeptide(L)'
;MRHRTPLPRRLGGVFHVSDAAAAGVGRGRANAADLHRPFLGIRAVEIPATFLQSAESFAPRMRETHRYCAVSAARVWGLPLPWHWTASELLQVAVPTDASPPRVRGVSGRRVAADRGYTYSVGGLKTMDPVSTVALLAPRLNVEQIIVMLDAIITPSQRYPGLRMVRPFCSVDSIRSQIEALGAFRGVRKMRDALELARAGVDSPKETQTRLAIIGAGLPEPVVQHAVDDAGGLVATVDLAYPELKIAMEYEGDGHRTDRDQWRIDIQRQRRLEELGWVVIRLTELDLTTGRSAFLGLLTRTVHARRS
;
A
#
# COMPACT_ATOMS: atom_id res chain seq x y z
N MET A 1 39.18 -24.48 12.86
CA MET A 1 37.76 -24.26 12.44
C MET A 1 37.45 -25.29 11.36
N ARG A 2 36.45 -26.18 11.52
CA ARG A 2 36.01 -27.08 10.42
C ARG A 2 35.34 -26.25 9.34
N HIS A 3 35.90 -26.27 8.14
CA HIS A 3 35.26 -25.66 6.95
C HIS A 3 33.86 -26.24 6.77
N ARG A 4 32.86 -25.37 6.79
CA ARG A 4 31.48 -25.78 6.55
C ARG A 4 31.29 -26.07 5.05
N THR A 5 30.65 -27.17 4.73
CA THR A 5 30.29 -27.49 3.33
C THR A 5 29.37 -26.39 2.78
N PRO A 6 29.70 -25.75 1.66
CA PRO A 6 28.82 -24.75 1.05
C PRO A 6 27.49 -25.36 0.64
N LEU A 7 26.44 -24.56 0.65
CA LEU A 7 25.13 -24.97 0.14
C LEU A 7 25.14 -24.98 -1.41
N PRO A 8 24.49 -25.96 -2.06
CA PRO A 8 24.31 -25.94 -3.49
C PRO A 8 23.60 -24.65 -3.95
N ARG A 9 24.12 -23.95 -4.97
CA ARG A 9 23.55 -22.69 -5.49
C ARG A 9 22.06 -22.78 -5.86
N ARG A 10 21.63 -23.97 -6.33
CA ARG A 10 20.22 -24.22 -6.70
C ARG A 10 19.23 -24.12 -5.54
N LEU A 11 19.68 -24.18 -4.29
CA LEU A 11 18.80 -24.02 -3.11
C LEU A 11 18.47 -22.54 -2.81
N GLY A 12 19.25 -21.62 -3.35
CA GLY A 12 19.09 -20.19 -3.04
C GLY A 12 19.38 -19.87 -1.57
N GLY A 13 18.92 -18.69 -1.13
CA GLY A 13 19.07 -18.22 0.25
C GLY A 13 17.99 -18.76 1.21
N VAL A 14 16.90 -19.35 0.69
CA VAL A 14 15.77 -19.89 1.46
C VAL A 14 15.31 -21.19 0.83
N PHE A 15 15.13 -22.24 1.63
CA PHE A 15 14.72 -23.55 1.12
C PHE A 15 13.99 -24.38 2.19
N HIS A 16 13.18 -25.33 1.73
CA HIS A 16 12.62 -26.36 2.60
C HIS A 16 13.64 -27.48 2.84
N VAL A 17 13.61 -28.11 4.00
CA VAL A 17 14.56 -29.20 4.35
C VAL A 17 14.46 -30.42 3.44
N SER A 18 13.29 -30.66 2.81
CA SER A 18 13.15 -31.71 1.78
C SER A 18 13.96 -31.41 0.53
N ASP A 19 13.99 -30.14 0.10
CA ASP A 19 14.71 -29.71 -1.10
C ASP A 19 16.22 -29.78 -0.87
N ALA A 20 16.64 -29.45 0.35
CA ALA A 20 18.03 -29.66 0.79
C ALA A 20 18.42 -31.14 0.72
N ALA A 21 17.57 -32.04 1.22
CA ALA A 21 17.80 -33.46 1.16
C ALA A 21 17.85 -33.98 -0.30
N ALA A 22 16.92 -33.55 -1.15
CA ALA A 22 16.92 -33.88 -2.59
C ALA A 22 18.14 -33.30 -3.32
N ALA A 23 18.72 -32.21 -2.80
CA ALA A 23 19.97 -31.60 -3.29
C ALA A 23 21.24 -32.26 -2.74
N GLY A 24 21.12 -33.36 -1.95
CA GLY A 24 22.25 -34.06 -1.34
C GLY A 24 22.82 -33.40 -0.09
N VAL A 25 22.12 -32.42 0.51
CA VAL A 25 22.56 -31.76 1.75
C VAL A 25 22.18 -32.62 2.95
N GLY A 26 23.17 -33.11 3.66
CA GLY A 26 22.97 -33.92 4.86
C GLY A 26 22.28 -33.15 6.00
N ARG A 27 21.58 -33.87 6.89
CA ARG A 27 20.84 -33.30 8.04
C ARG A 27 21.69 -32.38 8.92
N GLY A 28 22.98 -32.74 9.16
CA GLY A 28 23.90 -31.93 9.95
C GLY A 28 24.12 -30.55 9.33
N ARG A 29 24.34 -30.46 8.02
CA ARG A 29 24.50 -29.21 7.28
C ARG A 29 23.22 -28.38 7.26
N ALA A 30 22.07 -29.03 6.99
CA ALA A 30 20.76 -28.36 6.98
C ALA A 30 20.34 -27.84 8.37
N ASN A 31 20.95 -28.33 9.46
CA ASN A 31 20.70 -27.88 10.82
C ASN A 31 21.85 -27.07 11.44
N ALA A 32 22.84 -26.67 10.65
CA ALA A 32 23.98 -25.91 11.12
C ALA A 32 23.57 -24.53 11.67
N ALA A 33 24.34 -24.00 12.62
CA ALA A 33 24.03 -22.79 13.36
C ALA A 33 24.08 -21.49 12.53
N ASP A 34 24.63 -21.54 11.31
CA ASP A 34 24.62 -20.44 10.34
C ASP A 34 23.35 -20.37 9.51
N LEU A 35 22.36 -21.25 9.77
CA LEU A 35 21.07 -21.24 9.10
C LEU A 35 19.97 -20.91 10.09
N HIS A 36 19.21 -19.88 9.76
CA HIS A 36 18.03 -19.46 10.48
C HIS A 36 16.82 -20.36 10.19
N ARG A 37 15.85 -20.36 11.09
CA ARG A 37 14.65 -21.20 11.00
C ARG A 37 13.38 -20.34 11.09
N PRO A 38 13.09 -19.52 10.08
CA PRO A 38 11.95 -18.59 10.13
C PRO A 38 10.61 -19.33 10.30
N PHE A 39 10.49 -20.52 9.70
CA PHE A 39 9.32 -21.37 9.81
C PHE A 39 9.70 -22.84 9.98
N LEU A 40 8.79 -23.65 10.52
CA LEU A 40 9.00 -25.09 10.63
C LEU A 40 9.32 -25.71 9.26
N GLY A 41 10.44 -26.42 9.16
CA GLY A 41 10.91 -27.05 7.92
C GLY A 41 11.63 -26.10 6.95
N ILE A 42 11.69 -24.81 7.21
CA ILE A 42 12.41 -23.83 6.38
C ILE A 42 13.78 -23.53 6.98
N ARG A 43 14.74 -23.29 6.08
CA ARG A 43 16.06 -22.75 6.38
C ARG A 43 16.30 -21.49 5.57
N ALA A 44 16.92 -20.51 6.18
CA ALA A 44 17.31 -19.25 5.54
C ALA A 44 18.75 -18.90 5.92
N VAL A 45 19.50 -18.37 4.97
CA VAL A 45 20.87 -17.88 5.19
C VAL A 45 20.83 -16.60 6.01
N GLU A 46 19.80 -15.77 5.82
CA GLU A 46 19.59 -14.50 6.52
C GLU A 46 18.28 -14.50 7.32
N ILE A 47 18.24 -13.70 8.39
CA ILE A 47 16.99 -13.47 9.13
C ILE A 47 16.11 -12.52 8.31
N PRO A 48 14.82 -12.85 8.04
CA PRO A 48 13.93 -11.94 7.36
C PRO A 48 13.76 -10.63 8.14
N ALA A 49 14.20 -9.52 7.56
CA ALA A 49 14.13 -8.18 8.15
C ALA A 49 12.92 -7.36 7.66
N THR A 50 12.25 -7.84 6.61
CA THR A 50 11.06 -7.19 6.02
C THR A 50 9.92 -8.18 5.88
N PHE A 51 8.69 -7.65 5.68
CA PHE A 51 7.54 -8.49 5.38
C PHE A 51 7.78 -9.36 4.13
N LEU A 52 8.32 -8.79 3.06
CA LEU A 52 8.55 -9.51 1.81
C LEU A 52 9.52 -10.67 2.00
N GLN A 53 10.63 -10.43 2.68
CA GLN A 53 11.59 -11.49 3.03
C GLN A 53 10.94 -12.59 3.89
N SER A 54 10.04 -12.21 4.81
CA SER A 54 9.29 -13.18 5.61
C SER A 54 8.32 -14.00 4.72
N ALA A 55 7.61 -13.36 3.80
CA ALA A 55 6.74 -14.04 2.86
C ALA A 55 7.52 -14.96 1.91
N GLU A 56 8.61 -14.48 1.33
CA GLU A 56 9.53 -15.27 0.50
C GLU A 56 10.08 -16.48 1.27
N SER A 57 10.40 -16.29 2.56
CA SER A 57 10.87 -17.38 3.41
C SER A 57 9.81 -18.47 3.64
N PHE A 58 8.53 -18.15 3.56
CA PHE A 58 7.45 -19.14 3.66
C PHE A 58 7.07 -19.77 2.32
N ALA A 59 7.39 -19.13 1.20
CA ALA A 59 7.01 -19.56 -0.15
C ALA A 59 7.34 -21.03 -0.47
N PRO A 60 8.51 -21.62 -0.07
CA PRO A 60 8.80 -23.03 -0.31
C PRO A 60 7.82 -24.02 0.38
N ARG A 61 7.02 -23.56 1.33
CA ARG A 61 5.97 -24.38 1.97
C ARG A 61 4.59 -24.18 1.37
N MET A 62 4.43 -23.17 0.51
CA MET A 62 3.13 -22.92 -0.12
C MET A 62 2.87 -23.97 -1.20
N ARG A 63 1.68 -24.56 -1.16
CA ARG A 63 1.20 -25.44 -2.23
C ARG A 63 0.72 -24.58 -3.39
N GLU A 64 0.49 -25.23 -4.54
CA GLU A 64 0.05 -24.54 -5.75
C GLU A 64 -1.24 -23.73 -5.55
N THR A 65 -2.17 -24.25 -4.77
CA THR A 65 -3.47 -23.63 -4.46
C THR A 65 -3.42 -22.59 -3.34
N HIS A 66 -2.28 -22.44 -2.66
CA HIS A 66 -2.13 -21.45 -1.59
C HIS A 66 -1.84 -20.08 -2.17
N ARG A 67 -2.39 -19.05 -1.56
CA ARG A 67 -2.13 -17.63 -1.89
C ARG A 67 -2.10 -16.78 -0.64
N TYR A 68 -1.30 -15.74 -0.61
CA TYR A 68 -1.38 -14.72 0.43
C TYR A 68 -2.73 -14.01 0.35
N CYS A 69 -3.29 -13.62 1.49
CA CYS A 69 -4.60 -12.96 1.57
C CYS A 69 -4.61 -11.87 2.66
N ALA A 70 -5.65 -11.06 2.67
CA ALA A 70 -5.88 -10.01 3.65
C ALA A 70 -4.62 -9.16 3.89
N VAL A 71 -4.11 -9.03 5.16
CA VAL A 71 -2.93 -8.18 5.47
C VAL A 71 -1.71 -8.59 4.66
N SER A 72 -1.45 -9.90 4.53
CA SER A 72 -0.29 -10.38 3.76
C SER A 72 -0.40 -10.03 2.28
N ALA A 73 -1.58 -10.17 1.67
CA ALA A 73 -1.79 -9.73 0.30
C ALA A 73 -1.63 -8.22 0.13
N ALA A 74 -2.19 -7.43 1.05
CA ALA A 74 -2.03 -5.98 1.03
C ALA A 74 -0.55 -5.56 1.05
N ARG A 75 0.27 -6.20 1.90
CA ARG A 75 1.71 -5.94 1.93
C ARG A 75 2.45 -6.41 0.69
N VAL A 76 2.05 -7.57 0.11
CA VAL A 76 2.63 -8.03 -1.16
C VAL A 76 2.35 -7.04 -2.28
N TRP A 77 1.15 -6.48 -2.34
CA TRP A 77 0.77 -5.45 -3.30
C TRP A 77 1.37 -4.07 -3.00
N GLY A 78 1.84 -3.83 -1.77
CA GLY A 78 2.25 -2.52 -1.30
C GLY A 78 1.08 -1.57 -1.04
N LEU A 79 -0.12 -2.10 -0.80
CA LEU A 79 -1.29 -1.29 -0.44
C LEU A 79 -1.08 -0.60 0.91
N PRO A 80 -1.53 0.65 1.06
CA PRO A 80 -1.35 1.43 2.28
C PRO A 80 -2.18 0.88 3.42
N LEU A 81 -1.54 0.21 4.36
CA LEU A 81 -2.14 -0.24 5.61
C LEU A 81 -1.95 0.83 6.70
N PRO A 82 -2.94 1.03 7.59
CA PRO A 82 -2.86 2.05 8.64
C PRO A 82 -1.92 1.68 9.80
N TRP A 83 -1.16 0.60 9.68
CA TRP A 83 -0.14 0.18 10.65
C TRP A 83 1.10 -0.35 9.94
N HIS A 84 2.24 -0.18 10.60
CA HIS A 84 3.52 -0.71 10.11
C HIS A 84 3.62 -2.23 10.34
N TRP A 85 4.46 -2.87 9.54
CA TRP A 85 4.80 -4.27 9.73
C TRP A 85 5.65 -4.46 11.00
N THR A 86 5.42 -5.57 11.68
CA THR A 86 6.26 -6.04 12.78
C THR A 86 6.64 -7.50 12.55
N ALA A 87 7.78 -7.93 13.07
CA ALA A 87 8.25 -9.31 12.94
C ALA A 87 7.29 -10.36 13.59
N SER A 88 6.38 -9.92 14.45
CA SER A 88 5.34 -10.76 15.07
C SER A 88 4.07 -10.86 14.23
N GLU A 89 3.93 -10.09 13.14
CA GLU A 89 2.76 -10.15 12.27
C GLU A 89 2.67 -11.52 11.57
N LEU A 90 1.54 -12.19 11.72
CA LEU A 90 1.33 -13.50 11.11
C LEU A 90 1.16 -13.40 9.60
N LEU A 91 1.81 -14.27 8.86
CA LEU A 91 1.52 -14.46 7.43
C LEU A 91 0.12 -15.02 7.27
N GLN A 92 -0.72 -14.37 6.47
CA GLN A 92 -2.09 -14.80 6.21
C GLN A 92 -2.16 -15.49 4.85
N VAL A 93 -2.57 -16.76 4.87
CA VAL A 93 -2.61 -17.63 3.70
C VAL A 93 -4.03 -18.14 3.48
N ALA A 94 -4.57 -17.90 2.29
CA ALA A 94 -5.82 -18.51 1.83
C ALA A 94 -5.56 -19.85 1.18
N VAL A 95 -6.48 -20.79 1.44
CA VAL A 95 -6.56 -22.10 0.80
C VAL A 95 -7.98 -22.34 0.29
N PRO A 96 -8.21 -23.24 -0.68
CA PRO A 96 -9.55 -23.66 -1.08
C PRO A 96 -10.39 -24.18 0.08
N THR A 97 -11.71 -24.18 -0.06
CA THR A 97 -12.64 -24.57 1.00
C THR A 97 -12.54 -26.03 1.42
N ASP A 98 -12.14 -26.90 0.51
CA ASP A 98 -11.89 -28.34 0.70
C ASP A 98 -10.49 -28.66 1.24
N ALA A 99 -9.58 -27.67 1.24
CA ALA A 99 -8.22 -27.84 1.72
C ALA A 99 -8.05 -27.53 3.21
N SER A 100 -7.05 -28.16 3.82
CA SER A 100 -6.67 -27.84 5.22
C SER A 100 -5.70 -26.66 5.24
N PRO A 101 -6.01 -25.58 5.98
CA PRO A 101 -5.11 -24.45 6.16
C PRO A 101 -3.78 -24.86 6.81
N PRO A 102 -2.68 -24.17 6.50
CA PRO A 102 -1.38 -24.45 7.11
C PRO A 102 -1.43 -24.21 8.63
N ARG A 103 -0.93 -25.17 9.40
CA ARG A 103 -0.79 -25.11 10.87
C ARG A 103 0.70 -24.95 11.20
N VAL A 104 1.21 -23.74 10.99
CA VAL A 104 2.61 -23.40 11.23
C VAL A 104 2.69 -22.16 12.10
N ARG A 105 3.55 -22.18 13.13
CA ARG A 105 3.80 -20.97 13.95
C ARG A 105 4.23 -19.81 13.03
N GLY A 106 3.66 -18.63 13.25
CA GLY A 106 3.89 -17.45 12.40
C GLY A 106 2.97 -17.36 11.17
N VAL A 107 2.06 -18.33 10.96
CA VAL A 107 1.14 -18.36 9.83
C VAL A 107 -0.30 -18.53 10.30
N SER A 108 -1.20 -17.72 9.78
CA SER A 108 -2.65 -17.82 9.95
C SER A 108 -3.28 -18.27 8.64
N GLY A 109 -3.71 -19.51 8.57
CA GLY A 109 -4.38 -20.06 7.39
C GLY A 109 -5.91 -19.88 7.47
N ARG A 110 -6.55 -19.60 6.33
CA ARG A 110 -8.01 -19.52 6.21
C ARG A 110 -8.52 -20.17 4.94
N ARG A 111 -9.74 -20.70 4.98
CA ARG A 111 -10.44 -21.16 3.79
C ARG A 111 -11.10 -19.97 3.09
N VAL A 112 -10.91 -19.87 1.77
CA VAL A 112 -11.52 -18.86 0.92
C VAL A 112 -12.03 -19.56 -0.34
N ALA A 113 -13.31 -19.39 -0.64
CA ALA A 113 -13.91 -19.98 -1.84
C ALA A 113 -13.29 -19.40 -3.12
N ALA A 114 -13.29 -20.16 -4.20
CA ALA A 114 -12.61 -19.79 -5.44
C ALA A 114 -13.19 -18.52 -6.08
N ASP A 115 -14.50 -18.30 -5.94
CA ASP A 115 -15.24 -17.14 -6.41
C ASP A 115 -15.00 -15.86 -5.58
N ARG A 116 -14.28 -15.95 -4.48
CA ARG A 116 -13.98 -14.83 -3.57
C ARG A 116 -12.69 -14.09 -3.93
N GLY A 117 -12.23 -14.17 -5.16
CA GLY A 117 -11.12 -13.39 -5.67
C GLY A 117 -10.14 -14.17 -6.53
N TYR A 118 -9.45 -13.42 -7.35
CA TYR A 118 -8.47 -13.94 -8.29
C TYR A 118 -7.09 -14.14 -7.64
N THR A 119 -6.25 -14.96 -8.27
CA THR A 119 -4.86 -15.18 -7.85
C THR A 119 -3.92 -14.53 -8.84
N TYR A 120 -2.99 -13.75 -8.32
CA TYR A 120 -1.90 -13.11 -9.06
C TYR A 120 -0.55 -13.55 -8.53
N SER A 121 0.49 -13.33 -9.33
CA SER A 121 1.89 -13.48 -8.92
C SER A 121 2.55 -12.10 -8.89
N VAL A 122 3.07 -11.71 -7.73
CA VAL A 122 3.77 -10.43 -7.53
C VAL A 122 5.15 -10.73 -6.96
N GLY A 123 6.19 -10.51 -7.74
CA GLY A 123 7.56 -10.88 -7.36
C GLY A 123 7.70 -12.36 -7.01
N GLY A 124 6.98 -13.26 -7.70
CA GLY A 124 6.97 -14.69 -7.43
C GLY A 124 6.05 -15.14 -6.28
N LEU A 125 5.42 -14.21 -5.56
CA LEU A 125 4.51 -14.53 -4.46
C LEU A 125 3.07 -14.62 -4.95
N LYS A 126 2.43 -15.79 -4.82
CA LYS A 126 1.01 -15.97 -5.14
C LYS A 126 0.15 -15.19 -4.13
N THR A 127 -0.67 -14.28 -4.60
CA THR A 127 -1.48 -13.39 -3.76
C THR A 127 -2.89 -13.22 -4.32
N MET A 128 -3.86 -12.91 -3.46
CA MET A 128 -5.20 -12.51 -3.89
C MET A 128 -5.14 -11.14 -4.57
N ASP A 129 -6.06 -10.89 -5.51
CA ASP A 129 -6.22 -9.59 -6.15
C ASP A 129 -6.44 -8.45 -5.12
N PRO A 130 -6.10 -7.19 -5.48
CA PRO A 130 -6.19 -6.06 -4.55
C PRO A 130 -7.60 -5.81 -4.03
N VAL A 131 -8.64 -5.89 -4.87
CA VAL A 131 -10.03 -5.57 -4.49
C VAL A 131 -10.56 -6.60 -3.49
N SER A 132 -10.39 -7.90 -3.76
CA SER A 132 -10.75 -8.96 -2.80
C SER A 132 -9.92 -8.89 -1.52
N THR A 133 -8.69 -8.41 -1.62
CA THR A 133 -7.82 -8.16 -0.46
C THR A 133 -8.43 -7.10 0.45
N VAL A 134 -8.90 -5.97 -0.11
CA VAL A 134 -9.60 -4.91 0.64
C VAL A 134 -10.92 -5.45 1.22
N ALA A 135 -11.68 -6.25 0.44
CA ALA A 135 -12.92 -6.86 0.92
C ALA A 135 -12.71 -7.74 2.16
N LEU A 136 -11.62 -8.52 2.19
CA LEU A 136 -11.26 -9.32 3.38
C LEU A 136 -10.82 -8.46 4.58
N LEU A 137 -10.32 -7.27 4.34
CA LEU A 137 -9.86 -6.32 5.37
C LEU A 137 -10.98 -5.38 5.84
N ALA A 138 -12.01 -5.14 5.05
CA ALA A 138 -13.09 -4.20 5.33
C ALA A 138 -13.74 -4.33 6.73
N PRO A 139 -13.89 -5.55 7.33
CA PRO A 139 -14.38 -5.66 8.70
C PRO A 139 -13.52 -4.96 9.76
N ARG A 140 -12.21 -4.86 9.50
CA ARG A 140 -11.19 -4.34 10.44
C ARG A 140 -10.81 -2.89 10.16
N LEU A 141 -11.17 -2.35 9.01
CA LEU A 141 -10.85 -0.99 8.55
C LEU A 141 -12.06 -0.08 8.75
N ASN A 142 -11.81 1.22 8.95
CA ASN A 142 -12.83 2.24 8.80
C ASN A 142 -13.00 2.64 7.33
N VAL A 143 -14.00 3.48 7.01
CA VAL A 143 -14.29 3.88 5.62
C VAL A 143 -13.13 4.66 5.01
N GLU A 144 -12.54 5.60 5.74
CA GLU A 144 -11.38 6.40 5.28
C GLU A 144 -10.20 5.50 4.86
N GLN A 145 -9.85 4.51 5.70
CA GLN A 145 -8.77 3.56 5.40
C GLN A 145 -9.06 2.71 4.16
N ILE A 146 -10.34 2.37 3.92
CA ILE A 146 -10.75 1.68 2.71
C ILE A 146 -10.60 2.60 1.49
N ILE A 147 -11.02 3.88 1.59
CA ILE A 147 -10.86 4.86 0.50
C ILE A 147 -9.38 4.99 0.12
N VAL A 148 -8.50 5.15 1.09
CA VAL A 148 -7.04 5.23 0.85
C VAL A 148 -6.52 4.01 0.08
N MET A 149 -7.01 2.81 0.39
CA MET A 149 -6.63 1.60 -0.36
C MET A 149 -7.27 1.54 -1.75
N LEU A 150 -8.51 1.99 -1.91
CA LEU A 150 -9.17 2.03 -3.21
C LEU A 150 -8.52 3.06 -4.13
N ASP A 151 -8.20 4.25 -3.63
CA ASP A 151 -7.46 5.28 -4.38
C ASP A 151 -6.12 4.74 -4.88
N ALA A 152 -5.39 3.98 -4.03
CA ALA A 152 -4.15 3.31 -4.43
C ALA A 152 -4.35 2.25 -5.54
N ILE A 153 -5.50 1.59 -5.61
CA ILE A 153 -5.80 0.58 -6.63
C ILE A 153 -6.12 1.25 -7.98
N ILE A 154 -6.81 2.39 -7.95
CA ILE A 154 -7.28 3.08 -9.17
C ILE A 154 -6.35 4.19 -9.65
N THR A 155 -5.30 4.55 -8.90
CA THR A 155 -4.38 5.61 -9.32
C THR A 155 -3.55 5.21 -10.54
N PRO A 156 -3.45 6.06 -11.58
CA PRO A 156 -2.51 5.88 -12.68
C PRO A 156 -1.08 6.31 -12.31
N SER A 157 -0.90 6.99 -11.18
CA SER A 157 0.37 7.59 -10.82
C SER A 157 1.48 6.58 -10.58
N GLN A 158 2.62 6.78 -11.26
CA GLN A 158 3.82 6.01 -11.03
C GLN A 158 4.57 6.45 -9.76
N ARG A 159 4.25 7.62 -9.21
CA ARG A 159 4.86 8.21 -8.00
C ARG A 159 4.29 7.66 -6.70
N TYR A 160 3.11 7.01 -6.73
CA TYR A 160 2.48 6.48 -5.52
C TYR A 160 3.43 5.50 -4.80
N PRO A 161 3.79 5.74 -3.52
CA PRO A 161 4.85 5.01 -2.85
C PRO A 161 4.47 3.55 -2.57
N GLY A 162 5.43 2.65 -2.74
CA GLY A 162 5.35 1.27 -2.29
C GLY A 162 4.48 0.32 -3.11
N LEU A 163 3.64 0.80 -4.03
CA LEU A 163 2.78 -0.06 -4.85
C LEU A 163 3.59 -0.95 -5.79
N ARG A 164 3.22 -2.22 -5.84
CA ARG A 164 3.86 -3.28 -6.63
C ARG A 164 2.90 -3.88 -7.66
N MET A 165 2.11 -3.04 -8.30
CA MET A 165 1.12 -3.41 -9.31
C MET A 165 1.21 -2.51 -10.53
N VAL A 166 0.61 -2.94 -11.64
CA VAL A 166 0.34 -2.08 -12.80
C VAL A 166 -0.62 -0.97 -12.36
N ARG A 167 -0.45 0.24 -12.89
CA ARG A 167 -1.19 1.44 -12.48
C ARG A 167 -1.91 2.09 -13.66
N PRO A 168 -3.23 2.29 -13.56
CA PRO A 168 -4.11 1.78 -12.52
C PRO A 168 -4.22 0.26 -12.58
N PHE A 169 -4.48 -0.40 -11.44
CA PHE A 169 -4.75 -1.83 -11.45
C PHE A 169 -6.10 -2.13 -12.11
N CYS A 170 -7.12 -1.34 -11.79
CA CYS A 170 -8.43 -1.41 -12.41
C CYS A 170 -9.17 -0.05 -12.29
N SER A 171 -10.32 0.07 -12.95
CA SER A 171 -11.21 1.24 -12.85
C SER A 171 -12.16 1.15 -11.65
N VAL A 172 -12.81 2.29 -11.31
CA VAL A 172 -13.88 2.36 -10.31
C VAL A 172 -15.01 1.39 -10.66
N ASP A 173 -15.42 1.33 -11.94
CA ASP A 173 -16.51 0.45 -12.40
C ASP A 173 -16.13 -1.03 -12.26
N SER A 174 -14.86 -1.37 -12.51
CA SER A 174 -14.37 -2.73 -12.27
C SER A 174 -14.44 -3.11 -10.79
N ILE A 175 -14.09 -2.19 -9.88
CA ILE A 175 -14.24 -2.41 -8.44
C ILE A 175 -15.71 -2.60 -8.06
N ARG A 176 -16.63 -1.75 -8.60
CA ARG A 176 -18.07 -1.85 -8.37
C ARG A 176 -18.59 -3.22 -8.78
N SER A 177 -18.29 -3.64 -10.00
CA SER A 177 -18.68 -4.95 -10.53
C SER A 177 -18.13 -6.10 -9.69
N GLN A 178 -16.89 -5.99 -9.20
CA GLN A 178 -16.30 -7.03 -8.36
C GLN A 178 -16.95 -7.07 -6.97
N ILE A 179 -17.30 -5.93 -6.36
CA ILE A 179 -18.05 -5.88 -5.09
C ILE A 179 -19.42 -6.54 -5.25
N GLU A 180 -20.10 -6.31 -6.37
CA GLU A 180 -21.39 -6.95 -6.70
C GLU A 180 -21.24 -8.45 -6.87
N ALA A 181 -20.25 -8.90 -7.62
CA ALA A 181 -19.93 -10.33 -7.83
C ALA A 181 -19.57 -11.04 -6.51
N LEU A 182 -18.86 -10.38 -5.60
CA LEU A 182 -18.57 -10.90 -4.26
C LEU A 182 -19.85 -11.06 -3.42
N GLY A 183 -20.93 -10.34 -3.72
CA GLY A 183 -22.22 -10.41 -3.04
C GLY A 183 -22.14 -9.98 -1.57
N ALA A 184 -22.78 -10.74 -0.68
CA ALA A 184 -22.80 -10.43 0.75
C ALA A 184 -21.51 -10.88 1.45
N PHE A 185 -20.85 -9.93 2.10
CA PHE A 185 -19.71 -10.18 3.02
C PHE A 185 -19.66 -9.14 4.13
N ARG A 186 -18.97 -9.48 5.21
CA ARG A 186 -18.82 -8.56 6.34
C ARG A 186 -18.00 -7.34 5.91
N GLY A 187 -18.61 -6.15 5.97
CA GLY A 187 -17.99 -4.88 5.57
C GLY A 187 -18.34 -4.42 4.14
N VAL A 188 -19.20 -5.13 3.41
CA VAL A 188 -19.62 -4.75 2.04
C VAL A 188 -20.20 -3.33 1.98
N ARG A 189 -21.00 -2.92 2.98
CA ARG A 189 -21.53 -1.55 3.06
C ARG A 189 -20.40 -0.52 3.11
N LYS A 190 -19.41 -0.72 3.99
CA LYS A 190 -18.23 0.16 4.07
C LYS A 190 -17.47 0.26 2.75
N MET A 191 -17.34 -0.85 2.02
CA MET A 191 -16.69 -0.81 0.70
C MET A 191 -17.50 -0.04 -0.34
N ARG A 192 -18.83 -0.16 -0.34
CA ARG A 192 -19.70 0.63 -1.22
C ARG A 192 -19.60 2.12 -0.87
N ASP A 193 -19.75 2.47 0.41
CA ASP A 193 -19.64 3.84 0.88
C ASP A 193 -18.25 4.44 0.52
N ALA A 194 -17.19 3.67 0.69
CA ALA A 194 -15.84 4.08 0.34
C ALA A 194 -15.66 4.29 -1.17
N LEU A 195 -16.27 3.45 -2.01
CA LEU A 195 -16.14 3.54 -3.46
C LEU A 195 -16.75 4.84 -4.02
N GLU A 196 -17.83 5.35 -3.42
CA GLU A 196 -18.42 6.63 -3.82
C GLU A 196 -17.48 7.83 -3.60
N LEU A 197 -16.58 7.70 -2.62
CA LEU A 197 -15.59 8.72 -2.27
C LEU A 197 -14.19 8.43 -2.83
N ALA A 198 -13.99 7.33 -3.53
CA ALA A 198 -12.70 7.00 -4.13
C ALA A 198 -12.41 7.91 -5.33
N ARG A 199 -11.15 8.35 -5.46
CA ARG A 199 -10.69 9.22 -6.56
C ARG A 199 -9.38 8.71 -7.14
N ALA A 200 -9.33 8.61 -8.45
CA ALA A 200 -8.09 8.33 -9.18
C ALA A 200 -7.17 9.57 -9.18
N GLY A 201 -5.89 9.32 -9.40
CA GLY A 201 -4.91 10.38 -9.64
C GLY A 201 -4.09 10.79 -8.44
N VAL A 202 -4.45 10.42 -7.22
CA VAL A 202 -3.63 10.72 -6.03
C VAL A 202 -2.25 10.06 -6.12
N ASP A 203 -1.24 10.76 -5.64
CA ASP A 203 0.15 10.30 -5.62
C ASP A 203 0.55 9.67 -4.26
N SER A 204 -0.29 9.83 -3.23
CA SER A 204 0.03 9.32 -1.89
C SER A 204 -1.21 9.04 -1.03
N PRO A 205 -1.08 8.18 0.03
CA PRO A 205 -2.12 8.02 1.04
C PRO A 205 -2.50 9.33 1.75
N LYS A 206 -1.53 10.24 1.90
CA LYS A 206 -1.71 11.51 2.62
C LYS A 206 -2.56 12.51 1.84
N GLU A 207 -2.44 12.53 0.53
CA GLU A 207 -3.33 13.31 -0.33
C GLU A 207 -4.79 12.87 -0.18
N THR A 208 -5.05 11.55 -0.20
CA THR A 208 -6.40 11.03 0.09
C THR A 208 -6.88 11.46 1.48
N GLN A 209 -6.04 11.32 2.52
CA GLN A 209 -6.39 11.72 3.89
C GLN A 209 -6.68 13.22 3.99
N THR A 210 -5.88 14.06 3.34
CA THR A 210 -6.08 15.52 3.27
C THR A 210 -7.41 15.86 2.60
N ARG A 211 -7.69 15.28 1.43
CA ARG A 211 -8.95 15.46 0.70
C ARG A 211 -10.16 15.09 1.57
N LEU A 212 -10.11 13.94 2.23
CA LEU A 212 -11.19 13.49 3.11
C LEU A 212 -11.36 14.35 4.36
N ALA A 213 -10.27 14.88 4.91
CA ALA A 213 -10.32 15.82 6.02
C ALA A 213 -11.03 17.12 5.63
N ILE A 214 -10.77 17.62 4.43
CA ILE A 214 -11.39 18.83 3.86
C ILE A 214 -12.89 18.61 3.65
N ILE A 215 -13.28 17.50 2.99
CA ILE A 215 -14.69 17.13 2.78
C ILE A 215 -15.41 16.97 4.12
N GLY A 216 -14.80 16.27 5.07
CA GLY A 216 -15.35 16.05 6.41
C GLY A 216 -15.55 17.31 7.23
N ALA A 217 -14.86 18.41 6.89
CA ALA A 217 -15.05 19.73 7.47
C ALA A 217 -16.16 20.55 6.79
N GLY A 218 -16.87 19.98 5.80
CA GLY A 218 -17.92 20.65 5.05
C GLY A 218 -17.42 21.61 3.97
N LEU A 219 -16.13 21.60 3.65
CA LEU A 219 -15.59 22.34 2.51
C LEU A 219 -15.83 21.56 1.20
N PRO A 220 -15.90 22.24 0.05
CA PRO A 220 -15.99 21.58 -1.24
C PRO A 220 -14.86 20.58 -1.46
N GLU A 221 -15.11 19.54 -2.24
CA GLU A 221 -14.06 18.60 -2.62
C GLU A 221 -13.02 19.30 -3.49
N PRO A 222 -11.72 19.27 -3.13
CA PRO A 222 -10.67 19.85 -3.96
C PRO A 222 -10.38 18.97 -5.19
N VAL A 223 -9.90 19.60 -6.26
CA VAL A 223 -9.39 18.91 -7.44
C VAL A 223 -8.05 18.25 -7.10
N VAL A 224 -7.91 16.96 -7.45
CA VAL A 224 -6.70 16.16 -7.22
C VAL A 224 -5.71 16.40 -8.37
N GLN A 225 -4.42 16.53 -8.05
CA GLN A 225 -3.30 16.64 -9.00
C GLN A 225 -3.57 17.66 -10.10
N HIS A 226 -3.88 18.91 -9.68
CA HIS A 226 -4.22 19.99 -10.59
C HIS A 226 -2.94 20.55 -11.25
N ALA A 227 -2.92 20.58 -12.58
CA ALA A 227 -1.87 21.24 -13.35
C ALA A 227 -2.09 22.75 -13.36
N VAL A 228 -1.06 23.51 -13.00
CA VAL A 228 -1.02 24.97 -13.11
C VAL A 228 -0.10 25.33 -14.24
N ASP A 229 -0.64 26.01 -15.24
CA ASP A 229 0.07 26.44 -16.44
C ASP A 229 0.21 27.97 -16.48
N ASP A 230 1.25 28.45 -17.22
CA ASP A 230 1.39 29.84 -17.63
C ASP A 230 1.68 29.94 -19.14
N ALA A 231 2.03 31.13 -19.62
CA ALA A 231 2.38 31.33 -21.04
C ALA A 231 3.60 30.50 -21.51
N GLY A 232 4.43 30.02 -20.59
CA GLY A 232 5.60 29.18 -20.86
C GLY A 232 5.31 27.67 -20.74
N GLY A 233 4.11 27.28 -20.37
CA GLY A 233 3.69 25.88 -20.17
C GLY A 233 3.49 25.49 -18.71
N LEU A 234 3.64 24.20 -18.39
CA LEU A 234 3.41 23.65 -17.05
C LEU A 234 4.36 24.23 -16.01
N VAL A 235 3.82 24.95 -15.04
CA VAL A 235 4.55 25.49 -13.88
C VAL A 235 4.66 24.46 -12.77
N ALA A 236 3.54 23.84 -12.41
CA ALA A 236 3.47 22.86 -11.35
C ALA A 236 2.24 21.94 -11.50
N THR A 237 2.34 20.73 -10.97
CA THR A 237 1.17 19.94 -10.58
C THR A 237 1.07 19.98 -9.06
N VAL A 238 -0.05 20.45 -8.52
CA VAL A 238 -0.29 20.57 -7.08
C VAL A 238 -1.18 19.45 -6.59
N ASP A 239 -0.93 18.92 -5.39
CA ASP A 239 -1.60 17.71 -4.89
C ASP A 239 -3.13 17.86 -4.85
N LEU A 240 -3.59 18.97 -4.28
CA LEU A 240 -5.01 19.32 -4.16
C LEU A 240 -5.19 20.82 -4.46
N ALA A 241 -6.27 21.19 -5.15
CA ALA A 241 -6.51 22.57 -5.51
C ALA A 241 -7.99 22.98 -5.46
N TYR A 242 -8.20 24.27 -5.24
CA TYR A 242 -9.38 25.01 -5.65
C TYR A 242 -8.98 25.96 -6.77
N PRO A 243 -9.03 25.54 -8.05
CA PRO A 243 -8.51 26.32 -9.18
C PRO A 243 -9.17 27.69 -9.30
N GLU A 244 -10.49 27.77 -9.16
CA GLU A 244 -11.28 29.02 -9.25
C GLU A 244 -10.87 30.04 -8.19
N LEU A 245 -10.35 29.57 -7.06
CA LEU A 245 -9.89 30.41 -5.94
C LEU A 245 -8.37 30.58 -5.93
N LYS A 246 -7.67 29.89 -6.83
CA LYS A 246 -6.20 29.82 -6.84
C LYS A 246 -5.62 29.44 -5.47
N ILE A 247 -6.16 28.38 -4.87
CA ILE A 247 -5.65 27.82 -3.61
C ILE A 247 -5.07 26.43 -3.93
N ALA A 248 -3.82 26.21 -3.58
CA ALA A 248 -3.13 24.93 -3.68
C ALA A 248 -2.83 24.40 -2.27
N MET A 249 -2.98 23.09 -2.07
CA MET A 249 -2.63 22.40 -0.84
C MET A 249 -1.65 21.29 -1.21
N GLU A 250 -0.48 21.27 -0.58
CA GLU A 250 0.60 20.32 -0.86
C GLU A 250 1.03 19.60 0.42
N TYR A 251 1.10 18.28 0.37
CA TYR A 251 1.55 17.48 1.50
C TYR A 251 3.07 17.29 1.45
N GLU A 252 3.76 17.80 2.48
CA GLU A 252 5.20 17.67 2.65
C GLU A 252 5.53 16.41 3.47
N GLY A 253 6.03 15.37 2.78
CA GLY A 253 6.57 14.20 3.45
C GLY A 253 7.98 14.42 4.00
N ASP A 254 8.37 13.66 5.03
CA ASP A 254 9.69 13.79 5.67
C ASP A 254 10.89 13.47 4.76
N GLY A 255 10.67 12.86 3.58
CA GLY A 255 11.73 12.37 2.69
C GLY A 255 12.43 13.42 1.82
N HIS A 256 11.91 14.65 1.69
CA HIS A 256 12.41 15.63 0.72
C HIS A 256 13.43 16.64 1.30
N ARG A 257 13.84 16.53 2.56
CA ARG A 257 14.66 17.55 3.24
C ARG A 257 16.16 17.51 2.98
N THR A 258 16.67 16.54 2.23
CA THR A 258 18.13 16.31 2.12
C THR A 258 18.76 16.71 0.80
N ASP A 259 17.99 16.99 -0.25
CA ASP A 259 18.51 17.38 -1.58
C ASP A 259 18.45 18.89 -1.77
N ARG A 260 19.64 19.55 -1.85
CA ARG A 260 19.76 21.00 -2.02
C ARG A 260 19.27 21.50 -3.39
N ASP A 261 19.42 20.71 -4.43
CA ASP A 261 19.03 21.13 -5.77
C ASP A 261 17.51 21.00 -5.93
N GLN A 262 16.92 19.93 -5.40
CA GLN A 262 15.47 19.80 -5.32
C GLN A 262 14.86 20.96 -4.49
N TRP A 263 15.45 21.33 -3.35
CA TRP A 263 14.98 22.44 -2.55
C TRP A 263 14.98 23.79 -3.29
N ARG A 264 15.99 24.06 -4.13
CA ARG A 264 16.03 25.28 -4.97
C ARG A 264 14.92 25.28 -6.02
N ILE A 265 14.67 24.15 -6.65
CA ILE A 265 13.59 23.97 -7.62
C ILE A 265 12.23 24.19 -6.95
N ASP A 266 12.02 23.66 -5.77
CA ASP A 266 10.77 23.82 -5.01
C ASP A 266 10.51 25.27 -4.63
N ILE A 267 11.55 26.04 -4.24
CA ILE A 267 11.43 27.48 -3.99
C ILE A 267 11.05 28.25 -5.28
N GLN A 268 11.67 27.95 -6.41
CA GLN A 268 11.36 28.62 -7.67
C GLN A 268 9.92 28.31 -8.10
N ARG A 269 9.51 27.04 -7.98
CA ARG A 269 8.15 26.59 -8.26
C ARG A 269 7.13 27.32 -7.39
N GLN A 270 7.39 27.44 -6.09
CA GLN A 270 6.52 28.15 -5.17
C GLN A 270 6.39 29.64 -5.53
N ARG A 271 7.51 30.33 -5.78
CA ARG A 271 7.51 31.74 -6.19
C ARG A 271 6.68 31.95 -7.46
N ARG A 272 6.82 31.04 -8.43
CA ARG A 272 6.05 31.11 -9.67
C ARG A 272 4.55 30.95 -9.45
N LEU A 273 4.14 30.02 -8.58
CA LEU A 273 2.74 29.88 -8.16
C LEU A 273 2.21 31.16 -7.50
N GLU A 274 2.99 31.77 -6.61
CA GLU A 274 2.63 33.02 -5.92
C GLU A 274 2.52 34.19 -6.91
N GLU A 275 3.43 34.33 -7.88
CA GLU A 275 3.36 35.32 -8.96
C GLU A 275 2.10 35.16 -9.81
N LEU A 276 1.63 33.95 -10.02
CA LEU A 276 0.37 33.64 -10.71
C LEU A 276 -0.86 33.86 -9.81
N GLY A 277 -0.65 34.32 -8.59
CA GLY A 277 -1.68 34.65 -7.61
C GLY A 277 -2.21 33.45 -6.82
N TRP A 278 -1.52 32.30 -6.84
CA TRP A 278 -1.89 31.17 -6.02
C TRP A 278 -1.49 31.34 -4.56
N VAL A 279 -2.35 30.89 -3.65
CA VAL A 279 -2.01 30.68 -2.23
C VAL A 279 -1.65 29.22 -2.05
N VAL A 280 -0.42 28.95 -1.65
CA VAL A 280 0.07 27.58 -1.40
C VAL A 280 0.02 27.30 0.08
N ILE A 281 -0.78 26.33 0.50
CA ILE A 281 -0.87 25.81 1.88
C ILE A 281 -0.12 24.49 1.93
N ARG A 282 1.01 24.48 2.63
CA ARG A 282 1.79 23.26 2.86
C ARG A 282 1.33 22.54 4.11
N LEU A 283 1.24 21.23 4.04
CA LEU A 283 0.77 20.37 5.12
C LEU A 283 1.82 19.33 5.46
N THR A 284 1.88 19.01 6.73
CA THR A 284 2.71 17.93 7.28
C THR A 284 1.83 16.90 7.99
N GLU A 285 2.44 15.83 8.51
CA GLU A 285 1.73 14.84 9.35
C GLU A 285 1.04 15.50 10.56
N LEU A 286 1.62 16.56 11.12
CA LEU A 286 1.01 17.27 12.25
C LEU A 286 -0.33 17.92 11.87
N ASP A 287 -0.43 18.45 10.65
CA ASP A 287 -1.64 19.10 10.14
C ASP A 287 -2.79 18.11 9.85
N LEU A 288 -2.50 16.83 9.74
CA LEU A 288 -3.50 15.77 9.60
C LEU A 288 -3.87 15.11 10.94
N THR A 289 -3.12 15.41 12.00
CA THR A 289 -3.29 14.82 13.33
C THR A 289 -3.66 15.90 14.36
N THR A 290 -2.72 16.30 15.20
CA THR A 290 -2.96 17.25 16.29
C THR A 290 -3.24 18.68 15.81
N GLY A 291 -2.73 19.09 14.65
CA GLY A 291 -2.93 20.40 14.01
C GLY A 291 -4.14 20.47 13.08
N ARG A 292 -4.94 19.40 12.95
CA ARG A 292 -6.03 19.29 11.96
C ARG A 292 -7.03 20.46 12.02
N SER A 293 -7.44 20.86 13.22
CA SER A 293 -8.38 21.99 13.38
C SER A 293 -7.77 23.32 12.95
N ALA A 294 -6.49 23.54 13.21
CA ALA A 294 -5.79 24.75 12.80
C ALA A 294 -5.65 24.86 11.28
N PHE A 295 -5.25 23.75 10.63
CA PHE A 295 -5.19 23.64 9.18
C PHE A 295 -6.55 23.90 8.52
N LEU A 296 -7.60 23.19 8.94
CA LEU A 296 -8.94 23.36 8.40
C LEU A 296 -9.49 24.78 8.62
N GLY A 297 -9.19 25.39 9.79
CA GLY A 297 -9.54 26.79 10.07
C GLY A 297 -8.80 27.78 9.15
N LEU A 298 -7.50 27.53 8.87
CA LEU A 298 -6.73 28.32 7.90
C LEU A 298 -7.35 28.22 6.51
N LEU A 299 -7.58 27.00 6.03
CA LEU A 299 -8.17 26.75 4.71
C LEU A 299 -9.54 27.40 4.57
N THR A 300 -10.40 27.28 5.58
CA THR A 300 -11.73 27.90 5.58
C THR A 300 -11.64 29.44 5.45
N ARG A 301 -10.77 30.10 6.24
CA ARG A 301 -10.56 31.54 6.12
C ARG A 301 -10.03 31.95 4.75
N THR A 302 -9.08 31.17 4.20
CA THR A 302 -8.52 31.42 2.86
C THR A 302 -9.57 31.30 1.77
N VAL A 303 -10.42 30.27 1.83
CA VAL A 303 -11.56 30.08 0.91
C VAL A 303 -12.54 31.26 1.00
N HIS A 304 -12.89 31.72 2.20
CA HIS A 304 -13.78 32.87 2.36
C HIS A 304 -13.15 34.17 1.79
N ALA A 305 -11.89 34.42 2.09
CA ALA A 305 -11.18 35.61 1.58
C ALA A 305 -11.03 35.63 0.05
N ARG A 306 -11.04 34.47 -0.60
CA ARG A 306 -10.93 34.37 -2.06
C ARG A 306 -12.27 34.38 -2.77
N ARG A 307 -13.39 34.21 -2.06
CA ARG A 307 -14.75 34.33 -2.60
C ARG A 307 -15.30 35.74 -2.52
N SER A 308 -14.73 36.60 -1.64
CA SER A 308 -15.04 38.04 -1.48
C SER A 308 -14.37 38.87 -2.57
#